data_eb0f69c4122d82794f6c1cb54943dc8c
#
_entry.id   eb0f69c4122d82794f6c1cb54943dc8c
#
_cell.length_a   1.000
_cell.length_b   1.000
_cell.length_c   1.000
_cell.angle_alpha   90.00
_cell.angle_beta   90.00
_cell.angle_gamma   90.00
#
_symmetry.space_group_name_H-M   'P 1'
#
loop_
_entity.id
_entity.type
_entity.pdbx_description
1 polymer ?
#
loop_
_entity_poly.entity_id
_entity_poly.type
_entity_poly.pdbx_seq_one_letter_code
_entity_poly.pdbx_strand_id
1 'polypeptide(L)'
;MSTIHENVKSLQKKTISLLRETQNADGSWSFCFEGPILTNAFLILLLTSLGDNDKELIAELAEGIRAKQRPDGTFANYPDDRKGNVTATVQGYAGLLASGLYSRSEAHMIQAERFIISNGGLRNVHFMTKWMLAANGLYPWPALHLPLSFLVIPPSFPLHFYQFSTYARIHFVPMAVTLNKRFSLKNPNVPSLAHLDRHMTKNPFTWLRSDQDENRDLSSLFAHWKRLLQIPAAFHQLGLRTAKTYMLDRIEEDGTLYSYASATIFMVYGLLALGVSRHSPVIRKALAGTKALLTSCGDIPYLENSTSTVWDTALLNYALMKSGISDNDQMITSAARFLRERQQTKVADWAVHNPHAEPGGWGFSNINTNNPDCDDTAAVLKAIPRKLYPASWERGLSWLLSMQNSDGGFSAFEKNVNHPLVRLLPLESAEEAAIDPSTSDLTGRVLHCLGEAGLSSDHPQIEKAVQWLIRHQEEDGSWYGRWGVCYIYGTWAALTGMKACGVSQNHPAVKKAIRWLKSIQNEDGSWGESCKSAEEKTYVPLSYGTLVQTAWAAEALLQYEKTHHQAVTKGISFLIENRHYEGAAFSYPTGIGLPKQFYIRYHSYPYVFSLLALSTFMKMSEKEEEK
;
A
#
# COMPACT_ATOMS: atom_id res chain seq x y z
N MET A 1 -39.10 5.00 -0.56
CA MET A 1 -38.21 5.20 -1.74
C MET A 1 -38.02 6.67 -2.08
N SER A 2 -39.05 7.51 -2.30
CA SER A 2 -38.85 8.95 -2.68
C SER A 2 -37.92 9.71 -1.74
N THR A 3 -38.08 9.57 -0.42
CA THR A 3 -37.23 10.22 0.59
C THR A 3 -35.76 9.77 0.53
N ILE A 4 -35.50 8.48 0.27
CA ILE A 4 -34.13 7.95 0.12
C ILE A 4 -33.51 8.55 -1.15
N HIS A 5 -34.24 8.58 -2.27
CA HIS A 5 -33.72 9.17 -3.52
C HIS A 5 -33.38 10.66 -3.37
N GLU A 6 -34.21 11.45 -2.68
CA GLU A 6 -33.95 12.84 -2.41
C GLU A 6 -32.67 13.04 -1.55
N ASN A 7 -32.54 12.24 -0.51
CA ASN A 7 -31.36 12.27 0.35
C ASN A 7 -30.08 11.85 -0.39
N VAL A 8 -30.15 10.82 -1.25
CA VAL A 8 -29.02 10.41 -2.10
C VAL A 8 -28.61 11.55 -3.03
N LYS A 9 -29.58 12.16 -3.77
CA LYS A 9 -29.30 13.30 -4.65
C LYS A 9 -28.68 14.49 -3.90
N SER A 10 -29.17 14.78 -2.70
CA SER A 10 -28.64 15.85 -1.86
C SER A 10 -27.19 15.57 -1.45
N LEU A 11 -26.89 14.34 -1.00
CA LEU A 11 -25.54 13.94 -0.61
C LEU A 11 -24.57 13.95 -1.81
N GLN A 12 -24.98 13.39 -2.95
CA GLN A 12 -24.18 13.44 -4.18
C GLN A 12 -23.85 14.89 -4.58
N LYS A 13 -24.87 15.79 -4.58
CA LYS A 13 -24.65 17.20 -4.91
C LYS A 13 -23.65 17.86 -3.98
N LYS A 14 -23.75 17.61 -2.66
CA LYS A 14 -22.80 18.14 -1.65
C LYS A 14 -21.39 17.62 -1.89
N THR A 15 -21.23 16.33 -2.14
CA THR A 15 -19.93 15.71 -2.40
C THR A 15 -19.31 16.22 -3.70
N ILE A 16 -20.09 16.34 -4.77
CA ILE A 16 -19.63 16.88 -6.07
C ILE A 16 -19.18 18.34 -5.93
N SER A 17 -19.92 19.18 -5.14
CA SER A 17 -19.51 20.57 -4.89
C SER A 17 -18.17 20.62 -4.17
N LEU A 18 -17.99 19.83 -3.11
CA LEU A 18 -16.74 19.74 -2.37
C LEU A 18 -15.57 19.32 -3.29
N LEU A 19 -15.77 18.30 -4.11
CA LEU A 19 -14.74 17.82 -5.03
C LEU A 19 -14.38 18.86 -6.10
N ARG A 20 -15.35 19.66 -6.56
CA ARG A 20 -15.10 20.77 -7.48
C ARG A 20 -14.26 21.88 -6.84
N GLU A 21 -14.53 22.20 -5.57
CA GLU A 21 -13.82 23.22 -4.80
C GLU A 21 -12.39 22.79 -4.41
N THR A 22 -12.17 21.49 -4.23
CA THR A 22 -10.88 20.91 -3.79
C THR A 22 -10.00 20.43 -4.95
N GLN A 23 -10.46 20.54 -6.22
CA GLN A 23 -9.65 20.20 -7.37
C GLN A 23 -8.47 21.17 -7.51
N ASN A 24 -7.26 20.65 -7.66
CA ASN A 24 -6.07 21.45 -7.89
C ASN A 24 -6.09 22.13 -9.28
N ALA A 25 -5.32 23.20 -9.44
CA ALA A 25 -5.23 23.96 -10.71
C ALA A 25 -4.75 23.11 -11.90
N ASP A 26 -3.98 22.06 -11.66
CA ASP A 26 -3.51 21.11 -12.69
C ASP A 26 -4.56 20.03 -13.04
N GLY A 27 -5.69 20.02 -12.35
CA GLY A 27 -6.80 19.08 -12.55
C GLY A 27 -6.74 17.84 -11.65
N SER A 28 -5.72 17.70 -10.82
CA SER A 28 -5.60 16.59 -9.88
C SER A 28 -6.41 16.80 -8.59
N TRP A 29 -6.52 15.74 -7.81
CA TRP A 29 -6.86 15.79 -6.39
C TRP A 29 -5.72 15.19 -5.58
N SER A 30 -5.39 15.82 -4.47
CA SER A 30 -4.39 15.37 -3.51
C SER A 30 -5.04 15.23 -2.14
N PHE A 31 -5.25 14.01 -1.70
CA PHE A 31 -5.73 13.68 -0.36
C PHE A 31 -4.60 13.05 0.45
N CYS A 32 -4.68 13.14 1.77
CA CYS A 32 -3.68 12.51 2.62
C CYS A 32 -3.72 10.98 2.47
N PHE A 33 -2.55 10.40 2.18
CA PHE A 33 -2.26 8.97 2.20
C PHE A 33 -1.67 8.64 3.58
N GLU A 34 -2.56 8.51 4.58
CA GLU A 34 -2.15 8.38 5.97
C GLU A 34 -1.77 6.93 6.31
N GLY A 35 -0.51 6.72 6.67
CA GLY A 35 0.02 5.45 7.15
C GLY A 35 0.44 5.48 8.62
N PRO A 36 1.32 4.57 9.04
CA PRO A 36 1.85 4.53 10.41
C PRO A 36 2.87 5.65 10.66
N ILE A 37 3.21 5.88 11.91
CA ILE A 37 4.21 6.87 12.35
C ILE A 37 5.65 6.58 11.89
N LEU A 38 5.88 5.43 11.28
CA LEU A 38 7.17 4.94 10.80
C LEU A 38 7.92 5.99 9.96
N THR A 39 7.24 6.63 9.03
CA THR A 39 7.84 7.62 8.12
C THR A 39 8.33 8.86 8.86
N ASN A 40 7.51 9.41 9.76
CA ASN A 40 7.92 10.52 10.62
C ASN A 40 9.14 10.16 11.48
N ALA A 41 9.11 9.00 12.14
CA ALA A 41 10.19 8.54 13.00
C ALA A 41 11.51 8.33 12.22
N PHE A 42 11.43 7.74 11.02
CA PHE A 42 12.60 7.49 10.18
C PHE A 42 13.19 8.77 9.62
N LEU A 43 12.36 9.74 9.25
CA LEU A 43 12.87 11.05 8.81
C LEU A 43 13.54 11.80 9.94
N ILE A 44 12.96 11.85 11.15
CA ILE A 44 13.61 12.49 12.32
C ILE A 44 14.96 11.84 12.60
N LEU A 45 15.05 10.51 12.62
CA LEU A 45 16.30 9.78 12.83
C LEU A 45 17.35 10.13 11.77
N LEU A 46 16.96 10.19 10.50
CA LEU A 46 17.87 10.56 9.41
C LEU A 46 18.36 12.00 9.53
N LEU A 47 17.44 12.97 9.66
CA LEU A 47 17.81 14.40 9.72
C LEU A 47 18.73 14.69 10.89
N THR A 48 18.39 14.21 12.09
CA THR A 48 19.21 14.44 13.29
C THR A 48 20.58 13.77 13.19
N SER A 49 20.68 12.56 12.61
CA SER A 49 21.96 11.86 12.43
C SER A 49 22.83 12.47 11.33
N LEU A 50 22.22 13.16 10.35
CA LEU A 50 22.95 13.96 9.35
C LEU A 50 23.40 15.33 9.89
N GLY A 51 22.87 15.76 11.03
CA GLY A 51 23.09 17.10 11.58
C GLY A 51 22.33 18.17 10.80
N ASP A 52 21.18 17.83 10.23
CA ASP A 52 20.26 18.79 9.61
C ASP A 52 19.65 19.66 10.73
N ASN A 53 19.72 20.99 10.53
CA ASN A 53 19.27 21.96 11.53
C ASN A 53 17.81 22.43 11.35
N ASP A 54 17.01 21.70 10.58
CA ASP A 54 15.58 21.97 10.38
C ASP A 54 14.77 21.61 11.64
N LYS A 55 14.98 22.43 12.68
CA LYS A 55 14.38 22.19 14.00
C LYS A 55 12.86 22.29 14.00
N GLU A 56 12.31 23.16 13.16
CA GLU A 56 10.88 23.36 13.01
C GLU A 56 10.22 22.09 12.47
N LEU A 57 10.71 21.57 11.36
CA LEU A 57 10.24 20.32 10.77
C LEU A 57 10.37 19.13 11.73
N ILE A 58 11.51 19.03 12.43
CA ILE A 58 11.72 17.95 13.41
C ILE A 58 10.70 18.04 14.55
N ALA A 59 10.39 19.26 15.01
CA ALA A 59 9.37 19.47 16.05
C ALA A 59 7.96 19.09 15.56
N GLU A 60 7.57 19.53 14.38
CA GLU A 60 6.29 19.20 13.77
C GLU A 60 6.11 17.68 13.61
N LEU A 61 7.12 16.98 13.06
CA LEU A 61 7.09 15.53 12.92
C LEU A 61 6.99 14.81 14.27
N ALA A 62 7.71 15.31 15.29
CA ALA A 62 7.67 14.75 16.64
C ALA A 62 6.30 14.98 17.30
N GLU A 63 5.67 16.14 17.09
CA GLU A 63 4.30 16.41 17.52
C GLU A 63 3.31 15.45 16.84
N GLY A 64 3.45 15.19 15.54
CA GLY A 64 2.67 14.22 14.82
C GLY A 64 2.80 12.79 15.38
N ILE A 65 4.00 12.39 15.79
CA ILE A 65 4.20 11.11 16.50
C ILE A 65 3.51 11.15 17.87
N ARG A 66 3.74 12.22 18.66
CA ARG A 66 3.20 12.33 20.03
C ARG A 66 1.67 12.31 20.04
N ALA A 67 1.02 12.93 19.06
CA ALA A 67 -0.44 12.95 18.93
C ALA A 67 -1.05 11.55 18.75
N LYS A 68 -0.30 10.62 18.16
CA LYS A 68 -0.74 9.21 17.97
C LYS A 68 -0.36 8.28 19.14
N GLN A 69 0.37 8.77 20.14
CA GLN A 69 0.73 7.99 21.31
C GLN A 69 -0.47 7.83 22.24
N ARG A 70 -0.76 6.61 22.64
CA ARG A 70 -1.84 6.29 23.57
C ARG A 70 -1.51 6.73 25.02
N PRO A 71 -2.52 6.87 25.88
CA PRO A 71 -2.32 7.23 27.30
C PRO A 71 -1.42 6.25 28.07
N ASP A 72 -1.39 4.97 27.67
CA ASP A 72 -0.54 3.93 28.23
C ASP A 72 0.90 3.93 27.66
N GLY A 73 1.24 4.93 26.85
CA GLY A 73 2.56 5.10 26.22
C GLY A 73 2.78 4.27 24.96
N THR A 74 1.83 3.40 24.58
CA THR A 74 1.94 2.54 23.40
C THR A 74 1.56 3.24 22.11
N PHE A 75 1.93 2.62 20.98
CA PHE A 75 1.43 2.94 19.65
C PHE A 75 0.77 1.71 19.04
N ALA A 76 -0.23 1.94 18.21
CA ALA A 76 -0.94 0.90 17.49
C ALA A 76 -0.95 1.18 15.99
N ASN A 77 -1.08 0.12 15.19
CA ASN A 77 -1.15 0.25 13.73
C ASN A 77 -2.58 0.52 13.22
N TYR A 78 -3.60 0.24 14.04
CA TYR A 78 -5.01 0.51 13.75
C TYR A 78 -5.82 0.67 15.07
N PRO A 79 -6.99 1.30 15.05
CA PRO A 79 -7.70 1.71 16.27
C PRO A 79 -8.09 0.58 17.23
N ASP A 80 -8.50 -0.58 16.70
CA ASP A 80 -8.94 -1.74 17.51
C ASP A 80 -7.81 -2.72 17.87
N ASP A 81 -6.56 -2.40 17.57
CA ASP A 81 -5.40 -3.07 18.19
C ASP A 81 -5.27 -2.66 19.65
N ARG A 82 -6.02 -3.35 20.52
CA ARG A 82 -6.10 -3.01 21.95
C ARG A 82 -4.80 -3.22 22.71
N LYS A 83 -3.94 -4.12 22.23
CA LYS A 83 -2.68 -4.48 22.91
C LYS A 83 -1.54 -3.51 22.64
N GLY A 84 -1.65 -2.72 21.57
CA GLY A 84 -0.54 -1.95 21.04
C GLY A 84 0.47 -2.82 20.28
N ASN A 85 1.29 -2.17 19.45
CA ASN A 85 2.27 -2.81 18.60
C ASN A 85 3.70 -2.49 19.06
N VAL A 86 4.52 -3.51 19.32
CA VAL A 86 5.89 -3.31 19.84
C VAL A 86 6.77 -2.58 18.82
N THR A 87 6.65 -2.90 17.52
CA THR A 87 7.41 -2.23 16.45
C THR A 87 7.04 -0.75 16.35
N ALA A 88 5.75 -0.42 16.30
CA ALA A 88 5.29 0.96 16.26
C ALA A 88 5.70 1.72 17.54
N THR A 89 5.66 1.06 18.70
CA THR A 89 6.07 1.69 19.97
C THR A 89 7.57 1.99 19.99
N VAL A 90 8.42 1.11 19.44
CA VAL A 90 9.86 1.38 19.29
C VAL A 90 10.12 2.49 18.30
N GLN A 91 9.39 2.55 17.18
CA GLN A 91 9.52 3.62 16.18
C GLN A 91 9.18 4.98 16.80
N GLY A 92 8.03 5.08 17.48
CA GLY A 92 7.61 6.31 18.18
C GLY A 92 8.59 6.71 19.27
N TYR A 93 8.99 5.78 20.12
CA TYR A 93 9.96 6.00 21.20
C TYR A 93 11.31 6.54 20.67
N ALA A 94 11.86 5.88 19.63
CA ALA A 94 13.13 6.30 19.02
C ALA A 94 13.01 7.67 18.32
N GLY A 95 11.92 7.91 17.58
CA GLY A 95 11.65 9.17 16.91
C GLY A 95 11.51 10.34 17.88
N LEU A 96 10.74 10.16 18.96
CA LEU A 96 10.56 11.17 19.99
C LEU A 96 11.87 11.52 20.70
N LEU A 97 12.68 10.51 21.07
CA LEU A 97 14.03 10.78 21.63
C LEU A 97 14.93 11.48 20.62
N ALA A 98 14.93 11.05 19.36
CA ALA A 98 15.79 11.61 18.32
C ALA A 98 15.48 13.09 18.03
N SER A 99 14.24 13.52 18.22
CA SER A 99 13.86 14.93 18.09
C SER A 99 14.59 15.84 19.08
N GLY A 100 15.04 15.28 20.22
CA GLY A 100 15.65 16.04 21.32
C GLY A 100 14.64 16.83 22.17
N LEU A 101 13.35 16.72 21.88
CA LEU A 101 12.27 17.43 22.58
C LEU A 101 11.70 16.63 23.74
N TYR A 102 11.89 15.32 23.74
CA TYR A 102 11.35 14.41 24.76
C TYR A 102 12.47 13.64 25.47
N SER A 103 12.29 13.45 26.78
CA SER A 103 13.26 12.77 27.64
C SER A 103 12.74 11.40 28.08
N ARG A 104 13.66 10.46 28.27
CA ARG A 104 13.35 9.13 28.87
C ARG A 104 12.69 9.20 30.24
N SER A 105 12.86 10.30 30.98
CA SER A 105 12.28 10.51 32.31
C SER A 105 10.79 10.90 32.31
N GLU A 106 10.24 11.20 31.15
CA GLU A 106 8.83 11.57 31.04
C GLU A 106 7.91 10.34 31.17
N ALA A 107 6.76 10.52 31.80
CA ALA A 107 5.86 9.41 32.16
C ALA A 107 5.46 8.55 30.97
N HIS A 108 5.10 9.16 29.84
CA HIS A 108 4.69 8.44 28.63
C HIS A 108 5.86 7.69 27.97
N MET A 109 7.09 8.18 28.09
CA MET A 109 8.30 7.51 27.59
C MET A 109 8.66 6.31 28.48
N ILE A 110 8.54 6.45 29.82
CA ILE A 110 8.71 5.34 30.78
C ILE A 110 7.67 4.23 30.52
N GLN A 111 6.43 4.59 30.23
CA GLN A 111 5.37 3.62 29.90
C GLN A 111 5.68 2.88 28.60
N ALA A 112 6.09 3.59 27.56
CA ALA A 112 6.53 3.01 26.30
C ALA A 112 7.71 2.02 26.50
N GLU A 113 8.72 2.42 27.27
CA GLU A 113 9.88 1.57 27.60
C GLU A 113 9.46 0.29 28.33
N ARG A 114 8.57 0.39 29.33
CA ARG A 114 8.02 -0.77 30.05
C ARG A 114 7.27 -1.72 29.12
N PHE A 115 6.44 -1.17 28.25
CA PHE A 115 5.72 -1.96 27.26
C PHE A 115 6.68 -2.69 26.30
N ILE A 116 7.68 -2.00 25.76
CA ILE A 116 8.67 -2.60 24.85
C ILE A 116 9.38 -3.78 25.56
N ILE A 117 9.86 -3.57 26.77
CA ILE A 117 10.60 -4.59 27.54
C ILE A 117 9.70 -5.79 27.87
N SER A 118 8.44 -5.56 28.27
CA SER A 118 7.50 -6.63 28.63
C SER A 118 7.04 -7.45 27.42
N ASN A 119 7.16 -6.91 26.20
CA ASN A 119 6.80 -7.59 24.96
C ASN A 119 8.02 -8.11 24.16
N GLY A 120 9.11 -8.47 24.86
CA GLY A 120 10.28 -9.11 24.26
C GLY A 120 11.37 -8.17 23.77
N GLY A 121 11.24 -6.86 23.98
CA GLY A 121 12.24 -5.85 23.67
C GLY A 121 12.48 -5.68 22.15
N LEU A 122 13.66 -5.20 21.79
CA LEU A 122 14.04 -4.95 20.40
C LEU A 122 14.10 -6.24 19.54
N ARG A 123 14.13 -7.38 20.17
CA ARG A 123 14.12 -8.69 19.51
C ARG A 123 12.83 -8.93 18.73
N ASN A 124 11.69 -8.51 19.28
CA ASN A 124 10.36 -8.70 18.67
C ASN A 124 9.96 -7.57 17.71
N VAL A 125 10.86 -6.66 17.39
CA VAL A 125 10.64 -5.57 16.46
C VAL A 125 10.90 -6.02 15.02
N HIS A 126 10.10 -5.53 14.09
CA HIS A 126 10.26 -5.81 12.67
C HIS A 126 11.67 -5.44 12.14
N PHE A 127 12.23 -6.25 11.25
CA PHE A 127 13.62 -6.14 10.80
C PHE A 127 13.96 -4.78 10.17
N MET A 128 13.04 -4.12 9.47
CA MET A 128 13.26 -2.78 8.92
C MET A 128 13.52 -1.73 10.02
N THR A 129 12.82 -1.85 11.14
CA THR A 129 13.03 -0.95 12.29
C THR A 129 14.35 -1.27 12.98
N LYS A 130 14.69 -2.55 13.18
CA LYS A 130 16.03 -2.94 13.67
C LYS A 130 17.13 -2.39 12.79
N TRP A 131 16.95 -2.47 11.46
CA TRP A 131 17.88 -1.91 10.49
C TRP A 131 18.03 -0.39 10.66
N MET A 132 16.93 0.34 10.78
CA MET A 132 16.95 1.79 10.99
C MET A 132 17.66 2.17 12.29
N LEU A 133 17.39 1.44 13.37
CA LEU A 133 18.10 1.65 14.64
C LEU A 133 19.61 1.38 14.50
N ALA A 134 20.02 0.31 13.82
CA ALA A 134 21.42 -0.02 13.60
C ALA A 134 22.12 1.02 12.68
N ALA A 135 21.43 1.49 11.65
CA ALA A 135 21.94 2.55 10.77
C ALA A 135 22.16 3.90 11.49
N ASN A 136 21.50 4.11 12.64
CA ASN A 136 21.69 5.29 13.51
C ASN A 136 22.55 5.00 14.76
N GLY A 137 23.22 3.83 14.83
CA GLY A 137 24.06 3.46 15.94
C GLY A 137 23.33 3.15 17.25
N LEU A 138 22.01 2.92 17.20
CA LEU A 138 21.14 2.69 18.36
C LEU A 138 20.97 1.20 18.70
N TYR A 139 21.27 0.32 17.74
CA TYR A 139 21.23 -1.12 17.85
C TYR A 139 22.43 -1.74 17.11
N PRO A 140 22.99 -2.86 17.59
CA PRO A 140 24.14 -3.48 16.95
C PRO A 140 23.76 -4.12 15.60
N TRP A 141 24.64 -4.04 14.61
CA TRP A 141 24.55 -4.82 13.38
C TRP A 141 24.73 -6.31 13.66
N PRO A 142 23.93 -7.19 13.05
CA PRO A 142 24.10 -8.63 13.20
C PRO A 142 25.40 -9.10 12.55
N ALA A 143 25.91 -10.26 12.99
CA ALA A 143 27.00 -10.94 12.32
C ALA A 143 26.50 -11.67 11.05
N LEU A 144 25.81 -10.93 10.18
CA LEU A 144 25.20 -11.40 8.93
C LEU A 144 25.87 -10.68 7.76
N HIS A 145 26.04 -11.41 6.66
CA HIS A 145 26.49 -10.86 5.38
C HIS A 145 25.49 -11.27 4.30
N LEU A 146 24.96 -10.32 3.56
CA LEU A 146 24.06 -10.59 2.44
C LEU A 146 24.87 -10.62 1.13
N PRO A 147 24.75 -11.69 0.31
CA PRO A 147 25.55 -11.84 -0.90
C PRO A 147 25.08 -10.87 -2.00
N LEU A 148 25.65 -9.66 -2.07
CA LEU A 148 25.36 -8.68 -3.13
C LEU A 148 25.71 -9.19 -4.54
N SER A 149 26.53 -10.24 -4.65
CA SER A 149 26.72 -10.98 -5.91
C SER A 149 25.42 -11.51 -6.53
N PHE A 150 24.35 -11.67 -5.72
CA PHE A 150 23.02 -12.02 -6.22
C PHE A 150 22.45 -10.99 -7.21
N LEU A 151 22.84 -9.72 -7.08
CA LEU A 151 22.44 -8.64 -7.98
C LEU A 151 22.99 -8.78 -9.41
N VAL A 152 24.05 -9.57 -9.59
CA VAL A 152 24.70 -9.76 -10.90
C VAL A 152 24.32 -11.07 -11.58
N ILE A 153 23.46 -11.87 -10.97
CA ILE A 153 22.94 -13.09 -11.58
C ILE A 153 21.98 -12.72 -12.72
N PRO A 154 22.24 -13.18 -13.95
CA PRO A 154 21.38 -12.85 -15.09
C PRO A 154 19.96 -13.38 -14.94
N PRO A 155 18.93 -12.70 -15.50
CA PRO A 155 17.53 -13.15 -15.48
C PRO A 155 17.28 -14.51 -16.17
N SER A 156 18.23 -15.01 -16.95
CA SER A 156 18.18 -16.36 -17.54
C SER A 156 18.38 -17.50 -16.54
N PHE A 157 18.85 -17.22 -15.32
CA PHE A 157 18.96 -18.22 -14.27
C PHE A 157 17.63 -18.41 -13.55
N PRO A 158 17.31 -19.63 -13.07
CA PRO A 158 16.02 -19.90 -12.40
C PRO A 158 15.79 -19.07 -11.14
N LEU A 159 16.84 -18.75 -10.40
CA LEU A 159 16.78 -17.89 -9.23
C LEU A 159 17.72 -16.69 -9.44
N HIS A 160 17.15 -15.53 -9.62
CA HIS A 160 17.86 -14.28 -9.85
C HIS A 160 17.18 -13.12 -9.12
N PHE A 161 17.84 -11.97 -9.09
CA PHE A 161 17.38 -10.79 -8.34
C PHE A 161 15.95 -10.32 -8.71
N TYR A 162 15.57 -10.41 -9.97
CA TYR A 162 14.23 -10.01 -10.43
C TYR A 162 13.12 -11.02 -10.11
N GLN A 163 13.39 -12.10 -9.39
CA GLN A 163 12.36 -12.94 -8.77
C GLN A 163 11.77 -12.32 -7.48
N PHE A 164 12.39 -11.26 -6.98
CA PHE A 164 11.80 -10.41 -5.95
C PHE A 164 10.95 -9.32 -6.58
N SER A 165 9.86 -8.95 -5.90
CA SER A 165 9.03 -7.83 -6.32
C SER A 165 9.82 -6.52 -6.39
N THR A 166 9.42 -5.61 -7.26
CA THR A 166 10.00 -4.26 -7.34
C THR A 166 10.02 -3.59 -5.96
N TYR A 167 8.92 -3.67 -5.23
CA TYR A 167 8.80 -3.11 -3.89
C TYR A 167 9.86 -3.65 -2.92
N ALA A 168 10.12 -4.96 -2.93
CA ALA A 168 11.18 -5.56 -2.13
C ALA A 168 12.57 -5.08 -2.58
N ARG A 169 12.84 -5.08 -3.88
CA ARG A 169 14.16 -4.74 -4.43
C ARG A 169 14.62 -3.35 -4.05
N ILE A 170 13.75 -2.35 -4.15
CA ILE A 170 14.11 -0.94 -3.83
C ILE A 170 14.43 -0.71 -2.35
N HIS A 171 13.91 -1.56 -1.46
CA HIS A 171 14.23 -1.52 -0.03
C HIS A 171 15.45 -2.39 0.28
N PHE A 172 15.52 -3.62 -0.25
CA PHE A 172 16.60 -4.57 0.06
C PHE A 172 17.97 -4.11 -0.43
N VAL A 173 18.06 -3.50 -1.62
CA VAL A 173 19.37 -3.09 -2.15
C VAL A 173 20.09 -2.11 -1.22
N PRO A 174 19.51 -0.97 -0.83
CA PRO A 174 20.17 -0.07 0.10
C PRO A 174 20.40 -0.67 1.48
N MET A 175 19.44 -1.48 1.97
CA MET A 175 19.56 -2.17 3.25
C MET A 175 20.72 -3.16 3.27
N ALA A 176 20.88 -3.98 2.22
CA ALA A 176 21.96 -4.96 2.09
C ALA A 176 23.34 -4.29 1.99
N VAL A 177 23.43 -3.19 1.25
CA VAL A 177 24.68 -2.39 1.18
C VAL A 177 25.07 -1.89 2.57
N THR A 178 24.15 -1.25 3.27
CA THR A 178 24.38 -0.66 4.60
C THR A 178 24.76 -1.73 5.63
N LEU A 179 24.05 -2.87 5.63
CA LEU A 179 24.31 -3.99 6.51
C LEU A 179 25.71 -4.58 6.25
N ASN A 180 26.08 -4.86 4.99
CA ASN A 180 27.38 -5.45 4.65
C ASN A 180 28.55 -4.52 4.98
N LYS A 181 28.33 -3.20 4.90
CA LYS A 181 29.31 -2.19 5.33
C LYS A 181 29.28 -1.94 6.83
N ARG A 182 28.27 -2.46 7.55
CA ARG A 182 28.00 -2.16 8.97
C ARG A 182 28.03 -0.64 9.21
N PHE A 183 27.48 0.09 8.26
CA PHE A 183 27.50 1.54 8.27
C PHE A 183 26.48 2.08 9.26
N SER A 184 26.93 3.00 10.12
CA SER A 184 26.06 3.70 11.06
C SER A 184 26.42 5.16 11.11
N LEU A 185 25.41 6.02 11.11
CA LEU A 185 25.53 7.40 11.56
C LEU A 185 25.39 7.42 13.09
N LYS A 186 25.99 8.41 13.73
CA LYS A 186 25.81 8.61 15.16
C LYS A 186 24.70 9.64 15.39
N ASN A 187 23.60 9.19 16.00
CA ASN A 187 22.55 10.12 16.41
C ASN A 187 23.00 10.89 17.67
N PRO A 188 22.98 12.24 17.67
CA PRO A 188 23.47 13.04 18.79
C PRO A 188 22.50 13.03 20.00
N ASN A 189 21.21 12.82 19.77
CA ASN A 189 20.17 13.01 20.78
C ASN A 189 19.78 11.69 21.46
N VAL A 190 20.05 10.53 20.83
CA VAL A 190 19.63 9.24 21.34
C VAL A 190 20.81 8.44 21.86
N PRO A 191 20.83 8.08 23.15
CA PRO A 191 21.78 7.10 23.66
C PRO A 191 21.46 5.72 23.10
N SER A 192 22.39 4.77 23.26
CA SER A 192 22.13 3.37 22.89
C SER A 192 20.83 2.85 23.48
N LEU A 193 20.03 2.18 22.66
CA LEU A 193 18.79 1.53 23.08
C LEU A 193 18.99 0.07 23.55
N ALA A 194 20.23 -0.37 23.76
CA ALA A 194 20.56 -1.75 24.19
C ALA A 194 19.88 -2.16 25.51
N HIS A 195 19.52 -1.20 26.38
CA HIS A 195 18.77 -1.46 27.60
C HIS A 195 17.34 -2.01 27.35
N LEU A 196 16.79 -1.80 26.16
CA LEU A 196 15.49 -2.34 25.76
C LEU A 196 15.57 -3.82 25.34
N ASP A 197 16.77 -4.38 25.24
CA ASP A 197 17.01 -5.78 24.87
C ASP A 197 17.70 -6.49 26.04
N ARG A 198 16.96 -7.29 26.80
CA ARG A 198 17.49 -8.02 27.97
C ARG A 198 18.29 -9.28 27.60
N HIS A 199 18.15 -9.77 26.36
CA HIS A 199 18.74 -11.05 25.94
C HIS A 199 19.27 -10.95 24.52
N MET A 200 20.49 -10.45 24.36
CA MET A 200 21.20 -10.47 23.08
C MET A 200 21.39 -11.90 22.60
N THR A 201 20.70 -12.32 21.55
CA THR A 201 20.87 -13.64 20.95
C THR A 201 22.11 -13.68 20.07
N LYS A 202 22.87 -14.80 20.16
CA LYS A 202 24.05 -15.04 19.29
C LYS A 202 23.66 -15.46 17.86
N ASN A 203 22.38 -15.76 17.61
CA ASN A 203 21.93 -16.18 16.28
C ASN A 203 21.65 -14.95 15.38
N PRO A 204 22.45 -14.69 14.33
CA PRO A 204 22.28 -13.52 13.46
C PRO A 204 20.97 -13.50 12.68
N PHE A 205 20.27 -14.64 12.55
CA PHE A 205 19.03 -14.76 11.80
C PHE A 205 17.81 -14.35 12.61
N THR A 206 17.86 -14.36 13.94
CA THR A 206 16.81 -13.77 14.80
C THR A 206 16.70 -12.26 14.59
N TRP A 207 17.70 -11.65 13.97
CA TRP A 207 17.68 -10.24 13.60
C TRP A 207 16.73 -9.96 12.42
N LEU A 208 16.55 -10.92 11.51
CA LEU A 208 15.65 -10.83 10.35
C LEU A 208 14.21 -11.25 10.66
N ARG A 209 13.93 -11.73 11.88
CA ARG A 209 12.62 -12.22 12.32
C ARG A 209 12.22 -11.61 13.66
N SER A 210 10.93 -11.64 13.96
CA SER A 210 10.42 -11.58 15.32
C SER A 210 10.29 -13.00 15.89
N ASP A 211 10.35 -13.17 17.22
CA ASP A 211 10.19 -14.47 17.89
C ASP A 211 8.81 -15.12 17.64
N GLN A 212 7.86 -14.38 17.10
CA GLN A 212 6.53 -14.89 16.77
C GLN A 212 6.50 -15.83 15.54
N ASP A 213 7.62 -15.89 14.77
CA ASP A 213 7.76 -16.69 13.54
C ASP A 213 8.60 -17.96 13.71
N GLU A 214 8.74 -18.53 14.92
CA GLU A 214 9.70 -19.61 15.25
C GLU A 214 9.48 -20.98 14.57
N ASN A 215 8.36 -21.23 13.90
CA ASN A 215 7.97 -22.59 13.48
C ASN A 215 8.53 -23.09 12.13
N ARG A 216 9.49 -22.42 11.48
CA ARG A 216 10.09 -22.92 10.23
C ARG A 216 11.53 -23.39 10.46
N ASP A 217 11.78 -24.70 10.27
CA ASP A 217 13.15 -25.25 10.23
C ASP A 217 13.89 -24.78 8.98
N LEU A 218 14.88 -23.93 9.17
CA LEU A 218 15.65 -23.27 8.11
C LEU A 218 17.06 -23.83 7.97
N SER A 219 17.40 -24.93 8.65
CA SER A 219 18.74 -25.51 8.66
C SER A 219 19.25 -25.88 7.25
N SER A 220 18.36 -26.38 6.40
CA SER A 220 18.69 -26.72 5.01
C SER A 220 18.91 -25.48 4.12
N LEU A 221 18.12 -24.42 4.30
CA LEU A 221 18.29 -23.14 3.61
C LEU A 221 19.64 -22.49 3.98
N PHE A 222 20.05 -22.57 5.24
CA PHE A 222 21.33 -22.05 5.71
C PHE A 222 22.54 -22.75 5.12
N ALA A 223 22.44 -24.04 4.86
CA ALA A 223 23.51 -24.77 4.17
C ALA A 223 23.71 -24.27 2.73
N HIS A 224 22.62 -23.93 2.02
CA HIS A 224 22.69 -23.36 0.69
C HIS A 224 23.19 -21.91 0.70
N TRP A 225 22.78 -21.08 1.66
CA TRP A 225 23.29 -19.70 1.83
C TRP A 225 24.79 -19.67 2.14
N LYS A 226 25.31 -20.60 2.96
CA LYS A 226 26.74 -20.72 3.21
C LYS A 226 27.54 -20.99 1.93
N ARG A 227 27.01 -21.78 1.00
CA ARG A 227 27.68 -22.02 -0.30
C ARG A 227 27.70 -20.76 -1.18
N LEU A 228 26.63 -19.95 -1.16
CA LEU A 228 26.57 -18.64 -1.84
C LEU A 228 27.54 -17.62 -1.22
N LEU A 229 27.87 -17.73 0.06
CA LEU A 229 28.85 -16.87 0.73
C LEU A 229 30.31 -17.19 0.36
N GLN A 230 30.60 -18.32 -0.31
CA GLN A 230 31.92 -18.69 -0.81
C GLN A 230 32.27 -18.04 -2.17
N ILE A 231 31.43 -17.15 -2.68
CA ILE A 231 31.65 -16.41 -3.92
C ILE A 231 32.88 -15.50 -3.78
N PRO A 232 33.78 -15.45 -4.79
CA PRO A 232 35.00 -14.66 -4.73
C PRO A 232 34.75 -13.17 -4.41
N ALA A 233 35.68 -12.56 -3.68
CA ALA A 233 35.59 -11.14 -3.27
C ALA A 233 35.37 -10.18 -4.45
N ALA A 234 35.86 -10.52 -5.65
CA ALA A 234 35.64 -9.75 -6.86
C ALA A 234 34.15 -9.60 -7.22
N PHE A 235 33.36 -10.65 -7.05
CA PHE A 235 31.90 -10.61 -7.28
C PHE A 235 31.17 -9.77 -6.23
N HIS A 236 31.67 -9.74 -5.01
CA HIS A 236 31.11 -8.86 -3.99
C HIS A 236 31.34 -7.37 -4.35
N GLN A 237 32.53 -7.02 -4.83
CA GLN A 237 32.81 -5.66 -5.31
C GLN A 237 31.96 -5.29 -6.53
N LEU A 238 31.75 -6.23 -7.46
CA LEU A 238 30.86 -6.02 -8.58
C LEU A 238 29.41 -5.81 -8.09
N GLY A 239 28.94 -6.62 -7.13
CA GLY A 239 27.63 -6.46 -6.50
C GLY A 239 27.43 -5.10 -5.83
N LEU A 240 28.46 -4.55 -5.16
CA LEU A 240 28.40 -3.19 -4.59
C LEU A 240 28.27 -2.11 -5.68
N ARG A 241 29.00 -2.27 -6.80
CA ARG A 241 28.88 -1.35 -7.95
C ARG A 241 27.50 -1.44 -8.57
N THR A 242 27.02 -2.64 -8.82
CA THR A 242 25.66 -2.89 -9.35
C THR A 242 24.59 -2.31 -8.43
N ALA A 243 24.72 -2.47 -7.11
CA ALA A 243 23.81 -1.88 -6.14
C ALA A 243 23.76 -0.35 -6.23
N LYS A 244 24.92 0.28 -6.39
CA LYS A 244 25.01 1.75 -6.58
C LYS A 244 24.29 2.19 -7.86
N THR A 245 24.61 1.56 -8.97
CA THR A 245 23.97 1.84 -10.28
C THR A 245 22.47 1.60 -10.20
N TYR A 246 22.05 0.47 -9.60
CA TYR A 246 20.63 0.14 -9.41
C TYR A 246 19.86 1.25 -8.70
N MET A 247 20.40 1.79 -7.59
CA MET A 247 19.78 2.89 -6.86
C MET A 247 19.73 4.17 -7.70
N LEU A 248 20.85 4.55 -8.33
CA LEU A 248 20.95 5.81 -9.09
C LEU A 248 20.07 5.85 -10.33
N ASP A 249 19.93 4.74 -11.04
CA ASP A 249 19.12 4.63 -12.26
C ASP A 249 17.60 4.72 -12.00
N ARG A 250 17.19 4.57 -10.73
CA ARG A 250 15.77 4.53 -10.31
C ARG A 250 15.35 5.73 -9.49
N ILE A 251 16.22 6.75 -9.40
CA ILE A 251 15.85 8.01 -8.78
C ILE A 251 14.92 8.78 -9.72
N GLU A 252 13.81 9.22 -9.18
CA GLU A 252 12.84 10.07 -9.88
C GLU A 252 13.34 11.52 -10.00
N GLU A 253 12.64 12.33 -10.79
CA GLU A 253 13.05 13.73 -11.02
C GLU A 253 13.11 14.57 -9.74
N ASP A 254 12.28 14.24 -8.74
CA ASP A 254 12.29 14.92 -7.44
C ASP A 254 13.42 14.46 -6.51
N GLY A 255 14.14 13.41 -6.87
CA GLY A 255 15.23 12.82 -6.09
C GLY A 255 14.81 11.66 -5.22
N THR A 256 13.53 11.30 -5.18
CA THR A 256 13.06 10.12 -4.46
C THR A 256 13.40 8.83 -5.20
N LEU A 257 13.47 7.72 -4.49
CA LEU A 257 13.58 6.39 -5.06
C LEU A 257 12.15 5.82 -5.25
N TYR A 258 11.71 5.73 -6.51
CA TYR A 258 10.35 5.28 -6.86
C TYR A 258 9.21 6.05 -6.17
N SER A 259 9.42 7.30 -5.82
CA SER A 259 8.45 8.14 -5.08
C SER A 259 8.09 7.65 -3.68
N TYR A 260 8.94 6.78 -3.07
CA TYR A 260 8.72 6.28 -1.71
C TYR A 260 9.68 6.95 -0.70
N ALA A 261 9.13 7.53 0.37
CA ALA A 261 9.93 8.10 1.47
C ALA A 261 10.82 7.06 2.14
N SER A 262 10.28 5.88 2.49
CA SER A 262 11.05 4.80 3.13
C SER A 262 12.21 4.32 2.27
N ALA A 263 11.98 4.05 0.98
CA ALA A 263 13.02 3.62 0.06
C ALA A 263 14.08 4.70 -0.14
N THR A 264 13.68 5.97 -0.22
CA THR A 264 14.58 7.11 -0.37
C THR A 264 15.46 7.29 0.88
N ILE A 265 14.89 7.20 2.07
CA ILE A 265 15.62 7.22 3.33
C ILE A 265 16.68 6.10 3.35
N PHE A 266 16.29 4.87 3.00
CA PHE A 266 17.23 3.75 2.94
C PHE A 266 18.31 3.94 1.87
N MET A 267 17.97 4.50 0.71
CA MET A 267 18.92 4.85 -0.35
C MET A 267 19.95 5.86 0.15
N VAL A 268 19.54 6.88 0.91
CA VAL A 268 20.49 7.86 1.49
C VAL A 268 21.55 7.14 2.34
N TYR A 269 21.14 6.25 3.26
CA TYR A 269 22.09 5.46 4.06
C TYR A 269 22.97 4.56 3.18
N GLY A 270 22.38 3.89 2.18
CA GLY A 270 23.10 3.02 1.24
C GLY A 270 24.17 3.77 0.45
N LEU A 271 23.85 4.95 -0.06
CA LEU A 271 24.80 5.80 -0.80
C LEU A 271 25.91 6.33 0.12
N LEU A 272 25.58 6.76 1.34
CA LEU A 272 26.56 7.17 2.35
C LEU A 272 27.51 6.01 2.71
N ALA A 273 26.99 4.80 2.88
CA ALA A 273 27.77 3.59 3.13
C ALA A 273 28.73 3.24 1.97
N LEU A 274 28.41 3.66 0.75
CA LEU A 274 29.28 3.56 -0.43
C LEU A 274 30.25 4.74 -0.58
N GLY A 275 30.33 5.64 0.40
CA GLY A 275 31.24 6.77 0.41
C GLY A 275 30.77 8.00 -0.37
N VAL A 276 29.50 8.06 -0.74
CA VAL A 276 28.91 9.28 -1.34
C VAL A 276 28.85 10.36 -0.26
N SER A 277 29.35 11.55 -0.56
CA SER A 277 29.34 12.68 0.38
C SER A 277 27.90 13.10 0.74
N ARG A 278 27.65 13.37 2.03
CA ARG A 278 26.36 13.93 2.49
C ARG A 278 26.00 15.27 1.83
N HIS A 279 27.00 15.99 1.31
CA HIS A 279 26.82 17.26 0.60
C HIS A 279 26.70 17.10 -0.91
N SER A 280 26.69 15.86 -1.43
CA SER A 280 26.53 15.62 -2.87
C SER A 280 25.13 16.04 -3.36
N PRO A 281 25.01 16.44 -4.64
CA PRO A 281 23.72 16.83 -5.22
C PRO A 281 22.64 15.74 -5.08
N VAL A 282 23.02 14.46 -5.24
CA VAL A 282 22.08 13.34 -5.14
C VAL A 282 21.49 13.21 -3.73
N ILE A 283 22.29 13.34 -2.69
CA ILE A 283 21.80 13.28 -1.29
C ILE A 283 20.91 14.49 -0.99
N ARG A 284 21.34 15.70 -1.38
CA ARG A 284 20.51 16.90 -1.17
C ARG A 284 19.17 16.81 -1.88
N LYS A 285 19.16 16.31 -3.13
CA LYS A 285 17.94 16.15 -3.90
C LYS A 285 17.03 15.08 -3.29
N ALA A 286 17.58 13.96 -2.82
CA ALA A 286 16.82 12.92 -2.12
C ALA A 286 16.16 13.43 -0.84
N LEU A 287 16.88 14.23 -0.04
CA LEU A 287 16.31 14.86 1.16
C LEU A 287 15.21 15.88 0.81
N ALA A 288 15.43 16.70 -0.22
CA ALA A 288 14.42 17.66 -0.69
C ALA A 288 13.15 16.93 -1.20
N GLY A 289 13.31 15.88 -2.01
CA GLY A 289 12.19 15.07 -2.49
C GLY A 289 11.45 14.36 -1.35
N THR A 290 12.18 13.84 -0.34
CA THR A 290 11.53 13.26 0.85
C THR A 290 10.74 14.33 1.62
N LYS A 291 11.30 15.53 1.83
CA LYS A 291 10.59 16.64 2.49
C LYS A 291 9.36 17.11 1.68
N ALA A 292 9.37 17.00 0.35
CA ALA A 292 8.23 17.33 -0.50
C ALA A 292 7.03 16.37 -0.35
N LEU A 293 7.22 15.21 0.29
CA LEU A 293 6.12 14.29 0.64
C LEU A 293 5.43 14.65 1.97
N LEU A 294 5.82 15.77 2.59
CA LEU A 294 5.15 16.26 3.79
C LEU A 294 3.75 16.80 3.45
N THR A 295 2.80 16.45 4.29
CA THR A 295 1.40 16.88 4.22
C THR A 295 0.84 17.10 5.61
N SER A 296 -0.40 17.55 5.70
CA SER A 296 -1.15 17.60 6.95
C SER A 296 -2.34 16.66 6.90
N CYS A 297 -2.42 15.72 7.82
CA CYS A 297 -3.59 14.88 8.01
C CYS A 297 -4.50 15.52 9.09
N GLY A 298 -5.41 16.37 8.66
CA GLY A 298 -6.02 17.37 9.54
C GLY A 298 -4.98 18.43 9.90
N ASP A 299 -4.85 18.73 11.20
CA ASP A 299 -3.85 19.69 11.70
C ASP A 299 -2.51 19.02 12.10
N ILE A 300 -2.37 17.72 11.86
CA ILE A 300 -1.19 16.94 12.28
C ILE A 300 -0.21 16.82 11.11
N PRO A 301 1.04 17.33 11.26
CA PRO A 301 2.09 17.15 10.27
C PRO A 301 2.44 15.67 10.07
N TYR A 302 2.50 15.26 8.82
CA TYR A 302 2.71 13.86 8.46
C TYR A 302 3.58 13.72 7.21
N LEU A 303 4.55 12.79 7.26
CA LEU A 303 5.31 12.37 6.09
C LEU A 303 4.63 11.19 5.41
N GLU A 304 4.03 11.39 4.25
CA GLU A 304 3.51 10.30 3.43
C GLU A 304 4.64 9.38 2.97
N ASN A 305 4.37 8.08 2.89
CA ASN A 305 5.33 7.18 2.28
C ASN A 305 5.40 7.34 0.75
N SER A 306 4.31 7.77 0.15
CA SER A 306 4.16 8.18 -1.25
C SER A 306 2.92 9.06 -1.36
N THR A 307 2.82 9.92 -2.36
CA THR A 307 1.56 10.59 -2.67
C THR A 307 0.64 9.67 -3.46
N SER A 308 -0.67 9.73 -3.23
CA SER A 308 -1.68 8.96 -3.98
C SER A 308 -2.34 9.77 -5.11
N THR A 309 -1.67 10.80 -5.63
CA THR A 309 -2.29 11.82 -6.49
C THR A 309 -2.88 11.25 -7.79
N VAL A 310 -2.17 10.33 -8.47
CA VAL A 310 -2.71 9.68 -9.70
C VAL A 310 -3.87 8.77 -9.34
N TRP A 311 -3.71 7.97 -8.30
CA TRP A 311 -4.74 7.09 -7.78
C TRP A 311 -6.02 7.81 -7.38
N ASP A 312 -5.91 8.83 -6.51
CA ASP A 312 -7.05 9.64 -6.06
C ASP A 312 -7.76 10.32 -7.23
N THR A 313 -6.99 10.91 -8.15
CA THR A 313 -7.53 11.59 -9.32
C THR A 313 -8.29 10.61 -10.23
N ALA A 314 -7.75 9.42 -10.46
CA ALA A 314 -8.41 8.41 -11.27
C ALA A 314 -9.73 7.93 -10.63
N LEU A 315 -9.69 7.58 -9.35
CA LEU A 315 -10.88 7.10 -8.64
C LEU A 315 -11.97 8.16 -8.55
N LEU A 316 -11.61 9.41 -8.22
CA LEU A 316 -12.56 10.52 -8.09
C LEU A 316 -13.16 10.89 -9.45
N ASN A 317 -12.33 10.99 -10.50
CA ASN A 317 -12.82 11.30 -11.84
C ASN A 317 -13.81 10.24 -12.34
N TYR A 318 -13.50 8.97 -12.13
CA TYR A 318 -14.40 7.87 -12.46
C TYR A 318 -15.71 7.94 -11.65
N ALA A 319 -15.64 8.18 -10.34
CA ALA A 319 -16.83 8.30 -9.50
C ALA A 319 -17.73 9.47 -9.90
N LEU A 320 -17.15 10.61 -10.28
CA LEU A 320 -17.87 11.78 -10.79
C LEU A 320 -18.56 11.48 -12.12
N MET A 321 -17.90 10.82 -13.05
CA MET A 321 -18.52 10.39 -14.33
C MET A 321 -19.68 9.41 -14.08
N LYS A 322 -19.53 8.46 -13.15
CA LYS A 322 -20.61 7.55 -12.76
C LYS A 322 -21.78 8.25 -12.09
N SER A 323 -21.54 9.39 -11.46
CA SER A 323 -22.58 10.25 -10.86
C SER A 323 -23.32 11.13 -11.87
N GLY A 324 -23.03 10.99 -13.18
CA GLY A 324 -23.70 11.71 -14.25
C GLY A 324 -23.07 13.06 -14.61
N ILE A 325 -21.87 13.37 -14.09
CA ILE A 325 -21.11 14.53 -14.56
C ILE A 325 -20.63 14.26 -15.99
N SER A 326 -20.87 15.22 -16.89
CA SER A 326 -20.56 15.06 -18.32
C SER A 326 -19.06 14.93 -18.57
N ASP A 327 -18.70 14.09 -19.55
CA ASP A 327 -17.33 13.94 -20.05
C ASP A 327 -16.71 15.28 -20.54
N ASN A 328 -17.56 16.27 -20.87
CA ASN A 328 -17.14 17.60 -21.30
C ASN A 328 -17.07 18.62 -20.15
N ASP A 329 -17.44 18.26 -18.92
CA ASP A 329 -17.29 19.14 -17.76
C ASP A 329 -15.80 19.47 -17.55
N GLN A 330 -15.50 20.73 -17.23
CA GLN A 330 -14.13 21.19 -17.03
C GLN A 330 -13.39 20.38 -15.95
N MET A 331 -14.07 19.99 -14.87
CA MET A 331 -13.52 19.19 -13.80
C MET A 331 -13.05 17.82 -14.33
N ILE A 332 -13.88 17.15 -15.14
CA ILE A 332 -13.58 15.85 -15.74
C ILE A 332 -12.45 15.96 -16.76
N THR A 333 -12.51 16.94 -17.65
CA THR A 333 -11.50 17.10 -18.71
C THR A 333 -10.13 17.52 -18.18
N SER A 334 -10.09 18.34 -17.12
CA SER A 334 -8.83 18.72 -16.45
C SER A 334 -8.19 17.51 -15.77
N ALA A 335 -8.95 16.69 -15.04
CA ALA A 335 -8.46 15.45 -14.44
C ALA A 335 -7.99 14.43 -15.49
N ALA A 336 -8.75 14.25 -16.56
CA ALA A 336 -8.36 13.36 -17.65
C ALA A 336 -7.08 13.81 -18.35
N ARG A 337 -6.85 15.13 -18.53
CA ARG A 337 -5.60 15.67 -19.04
C ARG A 337 -4.44 15.38 -18.10
N PHE A 338 -4.59 15.65 -16.80
CA PHE A 338 -3.61 15.35 -15.77
C PHE A 338 -3.19 13.88 -15.83
N LEU A 339 -4.14 12.95 -15.84
CA LEU A 339 -3.90 11.52 -15.92
C LEU A 339 -3.18 11.13 -17.21
N ARG A 340 -3.61 11.63 -18.37
CA ARG A 340 -2.96 11.37 -19.66
C ARG A 340 -1.49 11.79 -19.65
N GLU A 341 -1.16 12.93 -19.06
CA GLU A 341 0.22 13.44 -19.00
C GLU A 341 1.15 12.58 -18.15
N ARG A 342 0.59 11.71 -17.28
CA ARG A 342 1.33 10.80 -16.41
C ARG A 342 1.38 9.37 -16.91
N GLN A 343 0.91 9.12 -18.15
CA GLN A 343 1.10 7.82 -18.79
C GLN A 343 2.59 7.53 -18.97
N GLN A 344 3.03 6.38 -18.50
CA GLN A 344 4.44 6.02 -18.54
C GLN A 344 4.88 5.59 -19.93
N THR A 345 6.06 6.04 -20.31
CA THR A 345 6.69 5.77 -21.61
C THR A 345 8.04 5.08 -21.50
N LYS A 346 8.49 4.82 -20.26
CA LYS A 346 9.77 4.16 -20.00
C LYS A 346 9.60 2.64 -19.92
N VAL A 347 10.58 1.93 -20.47
CA VAL A 347 10.80 0.50 -20.19
C VAL A 347 11.58 0.41 -18.89
N ALA A 348 11.02 -0.25 -17.89
CA ALA A 348 11.59 -0.34 -16.55
C ALA A 348 11.59 -1.81 -16.05
N ASP A 349 11.73 -2.04 -14.75
CA ASP A 349 11.87 -3.38 -14.17
C ASP A 349 10.72 -4.35 -14.51
N TRP A 350 9.49 -3.84 -14.67
CA TRP A 350 8.32 -4.62 -15.09
C TRP A 350 8.53 -5.39 -16.41
N ALA A 351 9.39 -4.87 -17.28
CA ALA A 351 9.67 -5.46 -18.59
C ALA A 351 10.62 -6.68 -18.53
N VAL A 352 11.31 -6.91 -17.41
CA VAL A 352 12.19 -8.07 -17.25
C VAL A 352 11.42 -9.39 -17.46
N HIS A 353 10.20 -9.46 -16.94
CA HIS A 353 9.31 -10.61 -17.11
C HIS A 353 8.27 -10.44 -18.22
N ASN A 354 8.27 -9.28 -18.89
CA ASN A 354 7.35 -8.95 -19.98
C ASN A 354 8.06 -8.17 -21.11
N PRO A 355 9.13 -8.73 -21.71
CA PRO A 355 10.06 -7.99 -22.57
C PRO A 355 9.47 -7.54 -23.92
N HIS A 356 8.31 -8.05 -24.31
CA HIS A 356 7.65 -7.72 -25.58
C HIS A 356 6.52 -6.70 -25.43
N ALA A 357 6.26 -6.24 -24.20
CA ALA A 357 5.21 -5.27 -23.96
C ALA A 357 5.74 -3.83 -24.13
N GLU A 358 4.96 -3.02 -24.82
CA GLU A 358 5.23 -1.60 -24.94
C GLU A 358 4.81 -0.85 -23.67
N PRO A 359 5.51 0.21 -23.26
CA PRO A 359 5.10 1.06 -22.14
C PRO A 359 3.73 1.70 -22.37
N GLY A 360 2.95 1.87 -21.32
CA GLY A 360 1.61 2.45 -21.48
C GLY A 360 0.79 2.49 -20.18
N GLY A 361 1.31 1.91 -19.09
CA GLY A 361 0.65 1.90 -17.79
C GLY A 361 0.77 3.22 -17.03
N TRP A 362 0.18 3.27 -15.85
CA TRP A 362 0.27 4.37 -14.89
C TRP A 362 0.74 3.85 -13.55
N GLY A 363 1.40 4.71 -12.80
CA GLY A 363 1.81 4.45 -11.43
C GLY A 363 1.05 5.33 -10.44
N PHE A 364 1.19 5.01 -9.17
CA PHE A 364 0.39 5.49 -8.05
C PHE A 364 0.51 6.99 -7.77
N SER A 365 1.73 7.51 -7.81
CA SER A 365 2.02 8.89 -7.41
C SER A 365 2.26 9.83 -8.58
N ASN A 366 2.25 11.13 -8.29
CA ASN A 366 2.44 12.19 -9.28
C ASN A 366 3.76 12.08 -10.06
N ILE A 367 4.81 11.56 -9.44
CA ILE A 367 6.19 11.57 -10.00
C ILE A 367 6.70 10.16 -10.32
N ASN A 368 5.98 9.11 -9.96
CA ASN A 368 6.39 7.74 -10.25
C ASN A 368 6.39 7.46 -11.75
N THR A 369 7.57 7.41 -12.37
CA THR A 369 7.75 7.16 -13.80
C THR A 369 8.38 5.80 -14.13
N ASN A 370 8.81 5.05 -13.10
CA ASN A 370 9.53 3.79 -13.25
C ASN A 370 8.70 2.56 -12.89
N ASN A 371 7.59 2.74 -12.17
CA ASN A 371 6.84 1.62 -11.61
C ASN A 371 5.34 1.75 -11.89
N PRO A 372 4.90 1.46 -13.15
CA PRO A 372 3.48 1.33 -13.45
C PRO A 372 2.92 0.10 -12.73
N ASP A 373 1.64 0.12 -12.42
CA ASP A 373 0.96 -1.04 -11.85
C ASP A 373 -0.40 -1.30 -12.49
N CYS A 374 -0.90 -2.51 -12.28
CA CYS A 374 -2.16 -2.96 -12.89
C CYS A 374 -3.38 -2.26 -12.30
N ASP A 375 -3.34 -1.88 -11.02
CA ASP A 375 -4.47 -1.27 -10.34
C ASP A 375 -4.66 0.20 -10.76
N ASP A 376 -3.57 0.99 -10.71
CA ASP A 376 -3.58 2.38 -11.18
C ASP A 376 -3.92 2.45 -12.67
N THR A 377 -3.34 1.57 -13.47
CA THR A 377 -3.66 1.50 -14.91
C THR A 377 -5.14 1.20 -15.16
N ALA A 378 -5.72 0.22 -14.46
CA ALA A 378 -7.14 -0.10 -14.57
C ALA A 378 -8.04 1.06 -14.08
N ALA A 379 -7.64 1.75 -13.00
CA ALA A 379 -8.37 2.91 -12.50
C ALA A 379 -8.34 4.08 -13.50
N VAL A 380 -7.16 4.39 -14.06
CA VAL A 380 -7.01 5.48 -15.03
C VAL A 380 -7.76 5.18 -16.33
N LEU A 381 -7.73 3.96 -16.84
CA LEU A 381 -8.49 3.57 -18.04
C LEU A 381 -9.99 3.78 -17.89
N LYS A 382 -10.53 3.61 -16.69
CA LYS A 382 -11.94 3.92 -16.38
C LYS A 382 -12.20 5.42 -16.22
N ALA A 383 -11.18 6.19 -15.85
CA ALA A 383 -11.28 7.61 -15.52
C ALA A 383 -11.07 8.54 -16.72
N ILE A 384 -10.36 8.11 -17.76
CA ILE A 384 -10.14 8.93 -18.96
C ILE A 384 -11.13 8.56 -20.08
N PRO A 385 -11.89 9.54 -20.60
CA PRO A 385 -12.80 9.28 -21.72
C PRO A 385 -12.04 8.81 -22.97
N ARG A 386 -12.27 7.57 -23.42
CA ARG A 386 -11.61 6.98 -24.60
C ARG A 386 -11.70 7.87 -25.83
N LYS A 387 -12.81 8.58 -26.01
CA LYS A 387 -13.04 9.49 -27.15
C LYS A 387 -12.08 10.68 -27.17
N LEU A 388 -11.66 11.16 -26.00
CA LEU A 388 -10.74 12.30 -25.89
C LEU A 388 -9.28 11.89 -26.13
N TYR A 389 -8.89 10.71 -25.65
CA TYR A 389 -7.50 10.25 -25.69
C TYR A 389 -7.37 8.80 -26.21
N PRO A 390 -7.83 8.48 -27.42
CA PRO A 390 -7.90 7.10 -27.91
C PRO A 390 -6.54 6.41 -27.93
N ALA A 391 -5.49 7.06 -28.40
CA ALA A 391 -4.16 6.46 -28.49
C ALA A 391 -3.54 6.17 -27.11
N SER A 392 -3.75 7.05 -26.13
CA SER A 392 -3.30 6.83 -24.75
C SER A 392 -4.06 5.67 -24.12
N TRP A 393 -5.37 5.65 -24.33
CA TRP A 393 -6.24 4.61 -23.81
C TRP A 393 -5.89 3.22 -24.36
N GLU A 394 -5.68 3.10 -25.68
CA GLU A 394 -5.31 1.83 -26.32
C GLU A 394 -3.93 1.32 -25.86
N ARG A 395 -2.94 2.21 -25.68
CA ARG A 395 -1.63 1.80 -25.13
C ARG A 395 -1.77 1.27 -23.71
N GLY A 396 -2.56 1.96 -22.86
CA GLY A 396 -2.81 1.51 -21.49
C GLY A 396 -3.50 0.15 -21.44
N LEU A 397 -4.53 -0.05 -22.25
CA LEU A 397 -5.24 -1.33 -22.35
C LEU A 397 -4.29 -2.46 -22.84
N SER A 398 -3.49 -2.20 -23.86
CA SER A 398 -2.52 -3.16 -24.36
C SER A 398 -1.50 -3.56 -23.29
N TRP A 399 -0.98 -2.57 -22.56
CA TRP A 399 -0.06 -2.82 -21.44
C TRP A 399 -0.74 -3.66 -20.35
N LEU A 400 -1.95 -3.29 -19.91
CA LEU A 400 -2.69 -4.00 -18.87
C LEU A 400 -2.96 -5.46 -19.24
N LEU A 401 -3.43 -5.72 -20.46
CA LEU A 401 -3.65 -7.08 -20.96
C LEU A 401 -2.36 -7.91 -21.01
N SER A 402 -1.22 -7.27 -21.33
CA SER A 402 0.08 -7.96 -21.38
C SER A 402 0.57 -8.43 -20.02
N MET A 403 0.07 -7.81 -18.92
CA MET A 403 0.49 -8.09 -17.56
C MET A 403 -0.22 -9.30 -16.91
N GLN A 404 -1.19 -9.92 -17.59
CA GLN A 404 -1.85 -11.12 -17.06
C GLN A 404 -0.84 -12.23 -16.77
N ASN A 405 -0.86 -12.77 -15.56
CA ASN A 405 -0.03 -13.88 -15.13
C ASN A 405 -0.40 -15.20 -15.84
N SER A 406 0.53 -16.14 -15.86
CA SER A 406 0.34 -17.47 -16.47
C SER A 406 -0.78 -18.28 -15.78
N ASP A 407 -1.06 -18.03 -14.51
CA ASP A 407 -2.15 -18.66 -13.75
C ASP A 407 -3.55 -18.10 -14.09
N GLY A 408 -3.59 -16.99 -14.86
CA GLY A 408 -4.79 -16.32 -15.32
C GLY A 408 -5.22 -15.12 -14.49
N GLY A 409 -4.63 -14.89 -13.31
CA GLY A 409 -4.87 -13.72 -12.47
C GLY A 409 -3.99 -12.52 -12.82
N PHE A 410 -4.10 -11.45 -12.01
CA PHE A 410 -3.28 -10.25 -12.12
C PHE A 410 -2.59 -9.95 -10.80
N SER A 411 -1.32 -9.57 -10.88
CA SER A 411 -0.49 -9.02 -9.81
C SER A 411 -0.43 -7.49 -9.90
N ALA A 412 0.19 -6.84 -8.92
CA ALA A 412 0.28 -5.38 -8.90
C ALA A 412 1.28 -4.85 -9.94
N PHE A 413 2.56 -5.18 -9.81
CA PHE A 413 3.66 -4.50 -10.50
C PHE A 413 4.32 -5.32 -11.59
N GLU A 414 4.43 -6.64 -11.42
CA GLU A 414 5.27 -7.47 -12.26
C GLU A 414 4.64 -8.83 -12.57
N LYS A 415 4.75 -9.22 -13.83
CA LYS A 415 4.19 -10.47 -14.34
C LYS A 415 4.96 -11.68 -13.83
N ASN A 416 4.26 -12.69 -13.26
CA ASN A 416 4.83 -13.97 -12.83
C ASN A 416 5.96 -13.88 -11.78
N VAL A 417 6.00 -12.84 -10.96
CA VAL A 417 6.98 -12.71 -9.87
C VAL A 417 6.45 -13.42 -8.61
N ASN A 418 6.45 -14.73 -8.66
CA ASN A 418 5.89 -15.59 -7.60
C ASN A 418 6.72 -16.87 -7.40
N HIS A 419 8.05 -16.73 -7.32
CA HIS A 419 8.95 -17.87 -7.25
C HIS A 419 8.88 -18.58 -5.87
N PRO A 420 8.63 -19.91 -5.79
CA PRO A 420 8.44 -20.61 -4.53
C PRO A 420 9.62 -20.50 -3.55
N LEU A 421 10.86 -20.48 -4.03
CA LEU A 421 12.04 -20.34 -3.18
C LEU A 421 12.16 -18.97 -2.51
N VAL A 422 11.57 -17.91 -3.09
CA VAL A 422 11.54 -16.57 -2.48
C VAL A 422 10.61 -16.57 -1.26
N ARG A 423 9.51 -17.32 -1.32
CA ARG A 423 8.58 -17.48 -0.18
C ARG A 423 9.21 -18.17 1.04
N LEU A 424 10.25 -18.96 0.80
CA LEU A 424 10.95 -19.71 1.86
C LEU A 424 12.04 -18.88 2.54
N LEU A 425 12.30 -17.66 2.12
CA LEU A 425 13.32 -16.83 2.75
C LEU A 425 12.95 -16.50 4.21
N PRO A 426 13.96 -16.43 5.09
CA PRO A 426 13.76 -16.13 6.50
C PRO A 426 13.52 -14.62 6.74
N LEU A 427 12.63 -14.03 5.98
CA LEU A 427 12.22 -12.64 6.11
C LEU A 427 10.80 -12.61 6.67
N GLU A 428 10.57 -11.77 7.67
CA GLU A 428 9.24 -11.52 8.16
C GLU A 428 8.37 -10.97 7.02
N SER A 429 7.18 -11.53 6.84
CA SER A 429 6.26 -11.16 5.76
C SER A 429 6.82 -11.34 4.33
N ALA A 430 7.72 -12.34 4.12
CA ALA A 430 8.28 -12.60 2.79
C ALA A 430 7.22 -12.88 1.72
N GLU A 431 6.13 -13.55 2.09
CA GLU A 431 5.02 -13.87 1.19
C GLU A 431 4.24 -12.62 0.75
N GLU A 432 4.18 -11.59 1.59
CA GLU A 432 3.45 -10.36 1.32
C GLU A 432 4.33 -9.28 0.66
N ALA A 433 5.62 -9.25 0.94
CA ALA A 433 6.51 -8.18 0.50
C ALA A 433 7.48 -8.61 -0.61
N ALA A 434 8.02 -9.83 -0.55
CA ALA A 434 9.11 -10.25 -1.43
C ALA A 434 8.67 -10.74 -2.81
N ILE A 435 7.41 -11.11 -2.98
CA ILE A 435 6.82 -11.57 -4.25
C ILE A 435 5.61 -10.74 -4.65
N ASP A 436 5.21 -10.87 -5.91
CA ASP A 436 4.03 -10.19 -6.48
C ASP A 436 3.09 -11.22 -7.15
N PRO A 437 2.35 -12.01 -6.35
CA PRO A 437 1.42 -13.02 -6.87
C PRO A 437 0.14 -12.40 -7.41
N SER A 438 -0.61 -13.17 -8.21
CA SER A 438 -2.00 -12.83 -8.52
C SER A 438 -2.83 -12.72 -7.24
N THR A 439 -3.70 -11.71 -7.18
CA THR A 439 -4.60 -11.48 -6.03
C THR A 439 -6.03 -11.26 -6.47
N SER A 440 -7.00 -11.54 -5.59
CA SER A 440 -8.42 -11.50 -5.93
C SER A 440 -8.91 -10.07 -6.18
N ASP A 441 -8.41 -9.12 -5.39
CA ASP A 441 -8.73 -7.71 -5.52
C ASP A 441 -8.21 -7.14 -6.86
N LEU A 442 -6.93 -7.37 -7.21
CA LEU A 442 -6.35 -6.89 -8.47
C LEU A 442 -7.03 -7.55 -9.67
N THR A 443 -7.20 -8.87 -9.63
CA THR A 443 -7.86 -9.61 -10.71
C THR A 443 -9.30 -9.11 -10.91
N GLY A 444 -10.05 -8.88 -9.83
CA GLY A 444 -11.41 -8.34 -9.88
C GLY A 444 -11.47 -6.93 -10.43
N ARG A 445 -10.57 -6.05 -9.99
CA ARG A 445 -10.53 -4.65 -10.44
C ARG A 445 -10.10 -4.50 -11.90
N VAL A 446 -9.14 -5.30 -12.33
CA VAL A 446 -8.76 -5.39 -13.75
C VAL A 446 -9.93 -5.93 -14.60
N LEU A 447 -10.61 -6.99 -14.16
CA LEU A 447 -11.81 -7.50 -14.83
C LEU A 447 -12.91 -6.43 -14.93
N HIS A 448 -13.11 -5.64 -13.88
CA HIS A 448 -14.08 -4.54 -13.91
C HIS A 448 -13.72 -3.52 -15.01
N CYS A 449 -12.45 -3.12 -15.11
CA CYS A 449 -11.97 -2.24 -16.17
C CYS A 449 -12.16 -2.85 -17.57
N LEU A 450 -11.75 -4.10 -17.74
CA LEU A 450 -11.84 -4.79 -19.03
C LEU A 450 -13.28 -5.02 -19.47
N GLY A 451 -14.19 -5.35 -18.54
CA GLY A 451 -15.62 -5.47 -18.80
C GLY A 451 -16.27 -4.14 -19.22
N GLU A 452 -15.91 -3.02 -18.57
CA GLU A 452 -16.35 -1.68 -18.99
C GLU A 452 -15.73 -1.24 -20.34
N ALA A 453 -14.56 -1.78 -20.68
CA ALA A 453 -13.96 -1.62 -22.00
C ALA A 453 -14.66 -2.42 -23.11
N GLY A 454 -15.64 -3.24 -22.76
CA GLY A 454 -16.44 -4.05 -23.68
C GLY A 454 -15.93 -5.48 -23.90
N LEU A 455 -14.95 -5.95 -23.10
CA LEU A 455 -14.51 -7.34 -23.15
C LEU A 455 -15.46 -8.21 -22.28
N SER A 456 -15.88 -9.36 -22.83
CA SER A 456 -16.78 -10.29 -22.13
C SER A 456 -16.08 -11.59 -21.78
N SER A 457 -16.81 -12.47 -21.08
CA SER A 457 -16.35 -13.84 -20.74
C SER A 457 -15.92 -14.69 -21.94
N ASP A 458 -16.29 -14.31 -23.16
CA ASP A 458 -15.86 -15.01 -24.38
C ASP A 458 -14.40 -14.68 -24.80
N HIS A 459 -13.84 -13.62 -24.22
CA HIS A 459 -12.43 -13.29 -24.45
C HIS A 459 -11.53 -14.21 -23.62
N PRO A 460 -10.53 -14.90 -24.23
CA PRO A 460 -9.74 -15.93 -23.53
C PRO A 460 -9.04 -15.45 -22.25
N GLN A 461 -8.58 -14.19 -22.22
CA GLN A 461 -7.93 -13.63 -21.02
C GLN A 461 -8.95 -13.35 -19.92
N ILE A 462 -10.16 -12.91 -20.28
CA ILE A 462 -11.25 -12.68 -19.31
C ILE A 462 -11.70 -14.02 -18.73
N GLU A 463 -11.91 -15.04 -19.56
CA GLU A 463 -12.27 -16.39 -19.10
C GLU A 463 -11.24 -16.91 -18.09
N LYS A 464 -9.94 -16.82 -18.39
CA LYS A 464 -8.87 -17.25 -17.48
C LYS A 464 -8.92 -16.51 -16.14
N ALA A 465 -9.14 -15.20 -16.15
CA ALA A 465 -9.19 -14.38 -14.94
C ALA A 465 -10.45 -14.68 -14.09
N VAL A 466 -11.61 -14.88 -14.72
CA VAL A 466 -12.84 -15.32 -14.04
C VAL A 466 -12.65 -16.71 -13.42
N GLN A 467 -12.06 -17.65 -14.17
CA GLN A 467 -11.75 -18.99 -13.64
C GLN A 467 -10.73 -18.94 -12.51
N TRP A 468 -9.77 -18.00 -12.56
CA TRP A 468 -8.82 -17.78 -11.48
C TRP A 468 -9.57 -17.34 -10.20
N LEU A 469 -10.47 -16.35 -10.28
CA LEU A 469 -11.29 -15.92 -9.14
C LEU A 469 -12.12 -17.07 -8.56
N ILE A 470 -12.78 -17.86 -9.41
CA ILE A 470 -13.61 -18.99 -8.96
C ILE A 470 -12.77 -20.00 -8.15
N ARG A 471 -11.55 -20.31 -8.60
CA ARG A 471 -10.66 -21.24 -7.90
C ARG A 471 -10.10 -20.71 -6.57
N HIS A 472 -10.06 -19.38 -6.40
CA HIS A 472 -9.51 -18.73 -5.21
C HIS A 472 -10.59 -18.13 -4.30
N GLN A 473 -11.85 -18.55 -4.47
CA GLN A 473 -12.91 -18.21 -3.54
C GLN A 473 -12.73 -19.00 -2.25
N GLU A 474 -12.81 -18.31 -1.11
CA GLU A 474 -12.74 -18.93 0.21
C GLU A 474 -13.94 -19.87 0.48
N GLU A 475 -13.80 -20.77 1.44
CA GLU A 475 -14.83 -21.73 1.78
C GLU A 475 -16.14 -21.08 2.25
N ASP A 476 -16.08 -19.92 2.89
CA ASP A 476 -17.24 -19.15 3.32
C ASP A 476 -17.94 -18.39 2.17
N GLY A 477 -17.26 -18.21 1.05
CA GLY A 477 -17.77 -17.53 -0.14
C GLY A 477 -17.16 -16.14 -0.36
N SER A 478 -16.32 -15.66 0.52
CA SER A 478 -15.57 -14.42 0.36
C SER A 478 -14.37 -14.58 -0.57
N TRP A 479 -13.67 -13.46 -0.82
CA TRP A 479 -12.33 -13.44 -1.40
C TRP A 479 -11.40 -12.56 -0.57
N TYR A 480 -10.19 -13.03 -0.31
CA TYR A 480 -9.17 -12.25 0.35
C TYR A 480 -8.60 -11.17 -0.59
N GLY A 481 -8.63 -9.91 -0.15
CA GLY A 481 -7.96 -8.79 -0.81
C GLY A 481 -6.60 -8.54 -0.17
N ARG A 482 -5.57 -8.31 -1.01
CA ARG A 482 -4.19 -8.08 -0.57
C ARG A 482 -3.94 -6.61 -0.22
N TRP A 483 -4.53 -5.68 -0.98
CA TRP A 483 -4.25 -4.25 -0.92
C TRP A 483 -5.28 -3.43 -0.13
N GLY A 484 -6.46 -3.99 0.08
CA GLY A 484 -7.49 -3.43 0.97
C GLY A 484 -7.83 -4.38 2.11
N VAL A 485 -8.42 -3.88 3.18
CA VAL A 485 -8.89 -4.65 4.35
C VAL A 485 -10.21 -5.32 4.00
N CYS A 486 -10.27 -6.58 4.05
CA CYS A 486 -9.52 -7.64 3.38
C CYS A 486 -10.55 -8.44 2.59
N TYR A 487 -11.49 -9.13 3.30
CA TYR A 487 -12.48 -10.01 2.68
C TYR A 487 -13.66 -9.24 2.10
N ILE A 488 -14.10 -8.14 2.74
CA ILE A 488 -15.13 -7.25 2.15
C ILE A 488 -14.59 -6.63 0.86
N TYR A 489 -13.35 -6.13 0.89
CA TYR A 489 -12.71 -5.51 -0.28
C TYR A 489 -12.49 -6.49 -1.43
N GLY A 490 -11.91 -7.66 -1.15
CA GLY A 490 -11.67 -8.70 -2.17
C GLY A 490 -12.97 -9.22 -2.77
N THR A 491 -14.01 -9.39 -1.94
CA THR A 491 -15.33 -9.83 -2.40
C THR A 491 -16.01 -8.77 -3.26
N TRP A 492 -15.92 -7.49 -2.89
CA TRP A 492 -16.41 -6.39 -3.71
C TRP A 492 -15.71 -6.35 -5.08
N ALA A 493 -14.38 -6.43 -5.10
CA ALA A 493 -13.62 -6.40 -6.34
C ALA A 493 -13.96 -7.60 -7.25
N ALA A 494 -14.02 -8.79 -6.70
CA ALA A 494 -14.38 -10.00 -7.45
C ALA A 494 -15.80 -9.90 -8.04
N LEU A 495 -16.80 -9.52 -7.22
CA LEU A 495 -18.21 -9.44 -7.67
C LEU A 495 -18.42 -8.36 -8.74
N THR A 496 -17.84 -7.17 -8.56
CA THR A 496 -17.95 -6.08 -9.54
C THR A 496 -17.25 -6.44 -10.85
N GLY A 497 -16.07 -7.07 -10.78
CA GLY A 497 -15.32 -7.54 -11.94
C GLY A 497 -16.06 -8.66 -12.70
N MET A 498 -16.54 -9.68 -12.00
CA MET A 498 -17.32 -10.77 -12.59
C MET A 498 -18.60 -10.24 -13.26
N LYS A 499 -19.28 -9.28 -12.63
CA LYS A 499 -20.50 -8.66 -13.19
C LYS A 499 -20.20 -7.90 -14.47
N ALA A 500 -19.16 -7.08 -14.49
CA ALA A 500 -18.77 -6.30 -15.67
C ALA A 500 -18.46 -7.18 -16.88
N CYS A 501 -17.90 -8.38 -16.64
CA CYS A 501 -17.61 -9.39 -17.67
C CYS A 501 -18.78 -10.32 -18.00
N GLY A 502 -20.00 -10.06 -17.49
CA GLY A 502 -21.20 -10.79 -17.86
C GLY A 502 -21.45 -12.09 -17.08
N VAL A 503 -20.73 -12.34 -15.98
CA VAL A 503 -20.99 -13.54 -15.15
C VAL A 503 -22.38 -13.46 -14.52
N SER A 504 -23.15 -14.53 -14.70
CA SER A 504 -24.56 -14.61 -14.26
C SER A 504 -24.70 -14.55 -12.74
N GLN A 505 -25.77 -13.89 -12.26
CA GLN A 505 -26.19 -13.94 -10.85
C GLN A 505 -26.48 -15.37 -10.36
N ASN A 506 -26.77 -16.30 -11.27
CA ASN A 506 -27.03 -17.70 -10.95
C ASN A 506 -25.75 -18.53 -10.76
N HIS A 507 -24.58 -17.96 -11.06
CA HIS A 507 -23.31 -18.66 -10.86
C HIS A 507 -23.11 -19.03 -9.37
N PRO A 508 -22.69 -20.28 -9.04
CA PRO A 508 -22.58 -20.73 -7.65
C PRO A 508 -21.66 -19.84 -6.79
N ALA A 509 -20.52 -19.39 -7.33
CA ALA A 509 -19.58 -18.51 -6.64
C ALA A 509 -20.23 -17.16 -6.31
N VAL A 510 -20.99 -16.56 -7.24
CA VAL A 510 -21.71 -15.31 -7.03
C VAL A 510 -22.75 -15.46 -5.91
N LYS A 511 -23.58 -16.51 -5.98
CA LYS A 511 -24.58 -16.79 -4.95
C LYS A 511 -23.99 -16.98 -3.55
N LYS A 512 -22.82 -17.62 -3.48
CA LYS A 512 -22.13 -17.88 -2.22
C LYS A 512 -21.61 -16.57 -1.62
N ALA A 513 -20.99 -15.71 -2.41
CA ALA A 513 -20.49 -14.42 -1.99
C ALA A 513 -21.59 -13.43 -1.56
N ILE A 514 -22.70 -13.38 -2.28
CA ILE A 514 -23.87 -12.57 -1.90
C ILE A 514 -24.44 -13.02 -0.55
N ARG A 515 -24.55 -14.33 -0.31
CA ARG A 515 -24.97 -14.85 0.99
C ARG A 515 -24.00 -14.46 2.10
N TRP A 516 -22.71 -14.58 1.84
CA TRP A 516 -21.68 -14.18 2.80
C TRP A 516 -21.77 -12.69 3.16
N LEU A 517 -21.83 -11.78 2.17
CA LEU A 517 -21.99 -10.34 2.43
C LEU A 517 -23.23 -10.04 3.27
N LYS A 518 -24.37 -10.69 2.97
CA LYS A 518 -25.59 -10.51 3.76
C LYS A 518 -25.47 -11.04 5.19
N SER A 519 -24.72 -12.11 5.41
CA SER A 519 -24.57 -12.73 6.72
C SER A 519 -23.70 -11.93 7.69
N ILE A 520 -22.82 -11.07 7.17
CA ILE A 520 -21.89 -10.25 7.97
C ILE A 520 -22.35 -8.78 8.11
N GLN A 521 -23.54 -8.44 7.62
CA GLN A 521 -24.10 -7.09 7.78
C GLN A 521 -24.46 -6.82 9.24
N ASN A 522 -24.05 -5.70 9.77
CA ASN A 522 -24.41 -5.23 11.11
C ASN A 522 -25.90 -4.87 11.20
N GLU A 523 -26.46 -4.84 12.42
CA GLU A 523 -27.87 -4.51 12.65
C GLU A 523 -28.26 -3.11 12.15
N ASP A 524 -27.33 -2.14 12.23
CA ASP A 524 -27.48 -0.77 11.71
C ASP A 524 -27.41 -0.68 10.18
N GLY A 525 -27.18 -1.78 9.51
CA GLY A 525 -27.08 -1.87 8.06
C GLY A 525 -25.70 -1.64 7.48
N SER A 526 -24.71 -1.36 8.30
CA SER A 526 -23.32 -1.16 7.89
C SER A 526 -22.54 -2.46 7.73
N TRP A 527 -21.32 -2.34 7.20
CA TRP A 527 -20.30 -3.40 7.23
C TRP A 527 -19.03 -2.87 7.84
N GLY A 528 -18.35 -3.73 8.61
CA GLY A 528 -17.09 -3.41 9.26
C GLY A 528 -16.19 -4.63 9.41
N GLU A 529 -14.97 -4.50 8.95
CA GLU A 529 -13.92 -5.50 9.03
C GLU A 529 -12.66 -4.92 9.67
N SER A 530 -12.11 -5.65 10.64
CA SER A 530 -10.88 -5.27 11.35
C SER A 530 -9.63 -5.52 10.49
N CYS A 531 -8.63 -4.66 10.63
CA CYS A 531 -7.30 -4.89 10.08
C CYS A 531 -6.65 -6.21 10.57
N LYS A 532 -7.14 -6.80 11.66
CA LYS A 532 -6.74 -8.13 12.12
C LYS A 532 -6.99 -9.23 11.09
N SER A 533 -7.98 -9.07 10.21
CA SER A 533 -8.23 -10.03 9.14
C SER A 533 -6.98 -10.30 8.30
N ALA A 534 -6.15 -9.27 8.06
CA ALA A 534 -4.89 -9.41 7.34
C ALA A 534 -3.83 -10.22 8.10
N GLU A 535 -3.88 -10.17 9.43
CA GLU A 535 -2.93 -10.85 10.33
C GLU A 535 -3.32 -12.31 10.58
N GLU A 536 -4.62 -12.55 10.80
CA GLU A 536 -5.19 -13.85 11.15
C GLU A 536 -5.56 -14.68 9.91
N LYS A 537 -5.55 -14.06 8.70
CA LYS A 537 -5.94 -14.69 7.43
C LYS A 537 -7.36 -15.30 7.49
N THR A 538 -8.25 -14.61 8.20
CA THR A 538 -9.67 -14.92 8.30
C THR A 538 -10.46 -13.63 8.53
N TYR A 539 -11.74 -13.61 8.16
CA TYR A 539 -12.58 -12.46 8.43
C TYR A 539 -12.74 -12.22 9.94
N VAL A 540 -12.37 -11.03 10.39
CA VAL A 540 -12.56 -10.57 11.78
C VAL A 540 -13.50 -9.36 11.75
N PRO A 541 -14.70 -9.46 12.34
CA PRO A 541 -15.65 -8.35 12.35
C PRO A 541 -15.13 -7.19 13.19
N LEU A 542 -15.38 -5.98 12.72
CA LEU A 542 -15.25 -4.76 13.51
C LEU A 542 -16.57 -4.49 14.24
N SER A 543 -16.50 -3.98 15.47
CA SER A 543 -17.70 -3.74 16.31
C SER A 543 -18.60 -2.60 15.83
N TYR A 544 -18.21 -1.91 14.75
CA TYR A 544 -18.95 -0.83 14.10
C TYR A 544 -18.68 -0.85 12.59
N GLY A 545 -19.58 -0.26 11.81
CA GLY A 545 -19.38 -0.16 10.37
C GLY A 545 -18.48 1.01 9.98
N THR A 546 -17.83 0.89 8.81
CA THR A 546 -17.11 2.00 8.18
C THR A 546 -17.82 2.45 6.91
N LEU A 547 -17.68 3.73 6.54
CA LEU A 547 -18.25 4.26 5.30
C LEU A 547 -17.73 3.51 4.07
N VAL A 548 -16.43 3.28 4.03
CA VAL A 548 -15.74 2.67 2.89
C VAL A 548 -16.17 1.21 2.70
N GLN A 549 -16.13 0.41 3.77
CA GLN A 549 -16.48 -1.02 3.70
C GLN A 549 -17.99 -1.21 3.47
N THR A 550 -18.81 -0.32 4.02
CA THR A 550 -20.26 -0.29 3.75
C THR A 550 -20.53 0.04 2.27
N ALA A 551 -19.82 1.01 1.71
CA ALA A 551 -19.95 1.36 0.30
C ALA A 551 -19.51 0.20 -0.62
N TRP A 552 -18.40 -0.48 -0.33
CA TRP A 552 -17.96 -1.66 -1.07
C TRP A 552 -19.01 -2.78 -1.04
N ALA A 553 -19.49 -3.13 0.15
CA ALA A 553 -20.50 -4.19 0.29
C ALA A 553 -21.83 -3.85 -0.41
N ALA A 554 -22.31 -2.61 -0.24
CA ALA A 554 -23.53 -2.15 -0.86
C ALA A 554 -23.42 -2.13 -2.40
N GLU A 555 -22.30 -1.63 -2.96
CA GLU A 555 -22.04 -1.62 -4.40
C GLU A 555 -21.95 -3.04 -4.97
N ALA A 556 -21.26 -3.96 -4.27
CA ALA A 556 -21.19 -5.37 -4.66
C ALA A 556 -22.57 -6.04 -4.70
N LEU A 557 -23.41 -5.81 -3.68
CA LEU A 557 -24.78 -6.32 -3.67
C LEU A 557 -25.62 -5.73 -4.80
N LEU A 558 -25.52 -4.43 -5.06
CA LEU A 558 -26.22 -3.74 -6.16
C LEU A 558 -25.91 -4.31 -7.55
N GLN A 559 -24.78 -5.00 -7.74
CA GLN A 559 -24.51 -5.67 -9.03
C GLN A 559 -25.50 -6.81 -9.33
N TYR A 560 -26.09 -7.41 -8.32
CA TYR A 560 -26.87 -8.65 -8.45
C TYR A 560 -28.23 -8.63 -7.74
N GLU A 561 -28.44 -7.71 -6.81
CA GLU A 561 -29.68 -7.57 -6.03
C GLU A 561 -30.45 -6.32 -6.46
N LYS A 562 -31.75 -6.32 -6.20
CA LYS A 562 -32.60 -5.14 -6.46
C LYS A 562 -32.38 -4.04 -5.42
N THR A 563 -32.69 -2.81 -5.79
CA THR A 563 -32.52 -1.62 -4.93
C THR A 563 -33.37 -1.69 -3.66
N HIS A 564 -34.53 -2.33 -3.70
CA HIS A 564 -35.42 -2.50 -2.56
C HIS A 564 -35.08 -3.71 -1.66
N HIS A 565 -34.01 -4.48 -1.98
CA HIS A 565 -33.56 -5.55 -1.11
C HIS A 565 -33.11 -4.97 0.25
N GLN A 566 -33.57 -5.56 1.36
CA GLN A 566 -33.37 -5.02 2.71
C GLN A 566 -31.89 -4.70 3.02
N ALA A 567 -30.96 -5.59 2.68
CA ALA A 567 -29.55 -5.37 2.94
C ALA A 567 -29.00 -4.15 2.17
N VAL A 568 -29.40 -3.96 0.91
CA VAL A 568 -29.04 -2.81 0.09
C VAL A 568 -29.61 -1.53 0.70
N THR A 569 -30.92 -1.49 0.99
CA THR A 569 -31.60 -0.32 1.52
C THR A 569 -30.98 0.13 2.85
N LYS A 570 -30.71 -0.80 3.78
CA LYS A 570 -30.04 -0.49 5.05
C LYS A 570 -28.64 0.08 4.85
N GLY A 571 -27.82 -0.51 3.95
CA GLY A 571 -26.48 -0.01 3.66
C GLY A 571 -26.49 1.40 3.08
N ILE A 572 -27.38 1.69 2.14
CA ILE A 572 -27.56 3.04 1.57
C ILE A 572 -28.03 4.04 2.65
N SER A 573 -28.94 3.62 3.54
CA SER A 573 -29.37 4.48 4.65
C SER A 573 -28.21 4.81 5.58
N PHE A 574 -27.35 3.84 5.92
CA PHE A 574 -26.15 4.10 6.72
C PHE A 574 -25.22 5.14 6.07
N LEU A 575 -24.97 5.05 4.76
CA LEU A 575 -24.15 6.03 4.04
C LEU A 575 -24.76 7.44 4.08
N ILE A 576 -26.08 7.55 3.99
CA ILE A 576 -26.80 8.84 4.05
C ILE A 576 -26.72 9.44 5.46
N GLU A 577 -26.89 8.62 6.50
CA GLU A 577 -26.90 9.06 7.90
C GLU A 577 -25.50 9.53 8.35
N ASN A 578 -24.45 8.91 7.85
CA ASN A 578 -23.05 9.28 8.13
C ASN A 578 -22.45 10.33 7.15
N ARG A 579 -23.31 11.12 6.51
CA ARG A 579 -22.97 12.14 5.49
C ARG A 579 -22.04 13.27 5.97
N HIS A 580 -21.77 13.38 7.24
CA HIS A 580 -20.86 14.39 7.81
C HIS A 580 -19.39 14.00 7.70
N TYR A 581 -19.11 12.73 7.35
CA TYR A 581 -17.75 12.20 7.20
C TYR A 581 -16.88 12.40 8.45
N GLU A 582 -17.42 12.08 9.62
CA GLU A 582 -16.77 12.26 10.92
C GLU A 582 -16.77 10.97 11.75
N GLY A 583 -15.92 10.92 12.77
CA GLY A 583 -15.87 9.84 13.76
C GLY A 583 -15.23 8.55 13.29
N ALA A 584 -15.41 7.48 14.07
CA ALA A 584 -14.76 6.19 13.87
C ALA A 584 -15.13 5.52 12.52
N ALA A 585 -16.38 5.66 12.08
CA ALA A 585 -16.84 5.13 10.79
C ALA A 585 -16.11 5.74 9.58
N PHE A 586 -15.63 6.97 9.71
CA PHE A 586 -14.89 7.69 8.67
C PHE A 586 -13.37 7.47 8.76
N SER A 587 -12.81 7.32 9.96
CA SER A 587 -11.37 7.40 10.21
C SER A 587 -10.65 6.05 10.23
N TYR A 588 -11.33 4.94 10.01
CA TYR A 588 -10.71 3.60 10.03
C TYR A 588 -9.82 3.35 8.79
N PRO A 589 -8.59 2.81 8.96
CA PRO A 589 -7.74 2.46 7.82
C PRO A 589 -8.32 1.27 7.06
N THR A 590 -8.39 1.38 5.73
CA THR A 590 -8.95 0.36 4.85
C THR A 590 -7.98 -0.13 3.78
N GLY A 591 -6.78 0.44 3.71
CA GLY A 591 -5.69 -0.02 2.85
C GLY A 591 -4.63 -0.81 3.61
N ILE A 592 -3.90 -1.66 2.90
CA ILE A 592 -2.80 -2.47 3.44
C ILE A 592 -1.57 -2.29 2.57
N GLY A 593 -0.49 -1.77 3.14
CA GLY A 593 0.84 -1.81 2.52
C GLY A 593 1.57 -3.09 2.91
N LEU A 594 1.65 -3.37 4.21
CA LEU A 594 2.26 -4.58 4.75
C LEU A 594 1.47 -5.03 6.00
N PRO A 595 0.91 -6.25 6.02
CA PRO A 595 0.22 -6.79 7.20
C PRO A 595 1.08 -6.68 8.46
N LYS A 596 0.46 -6.39 9.59
CA LYS A 596 1.09 -6.15 10.92
C LYS A 596 1.94 -4.89 11.03
N GLN A 597 2.28 -4.21 9.92
CA GLN A 597 3.25 -3.10 9.93
C GLN A 597 2.73 -1.81 9.31
N PHE A 598 1.96 -1.88 8.23
CA PHE A 598 1.62 -0.73 7.43
C PHE A 598 0.17 -0.80 6.95
N TYR A 599 -0.75 -0.21 7.70
CA TYR A 599 -2.14 0.01 7.32
C TYR A 599 -2.34 1.46 6.90
N ILE A 600 -3.25 1.69 5.96
CA ILE A 600 -3.38 2.96 5.26
C ILE A 600 -4.82 3.45 5.37
N ARG A 601 -4.98 4.71 5.75
CA ARG A 601 -6.20 5.45 5.60
C ARG A 601 -6.09 6.37 4.38
N TYR A 602 -6.83 6.06 3.34
CA TYR A 602 -7.00 6.95 2.19
C TYR A 602 -8.10 7.97 2.52
N HIS A 603 -7.74 9.24 2.62
CA HIS A 603 -8.71 10.28 2.93
C HIS A 603 -9.70 10.55 1.78
N SER A 604 -9.39 10.13 0.57
CA SER A 604 -10.27 10.18 -0.61
C SER A 604 -11.38 9.10 -0.60
N TYR A 605 -11.11 7.93 -0.01
CA TYR A 605 -11.98 6.74 -0.15
C TYR A 605 -13.42 6.94 0.29
N PRO A 606 -13.72 7.61 1.42
CA PRO A 606 -15.10 7.85 1.82
C PRO A 606 -15.91 8.61 0.75
N TYR A 607 -15.28 9.54 0.03
CA TYR A 607 -15.92 10.29 -1.05
C TYR A 607 -16.09 9.43 -2.31
N VAL A 608 -15.02 8.74 -2.72
CA VAL A 608 -15.01 7.88 -3.91
C VAL A 608 -16.08 6.78 -3.81
N PHE A 609 -15.98 5.95 -2.79
CA PHE A 609 -16.79 4.74 -2.72
C PHE A 609 -18.23 5.01 -2.32
N SER A 610 -18.48 6.01 -1.45
CA SER A 610 -19.86 6.46 -1.19
C SER A 610 -20.51 6.98 -2.48
N LEU A 611 -19.79 7.79 -3.26
CA LEU A 611 -20.32 8.33 -4.51
C LEU A 611 -20.62 7.23 -5.54
N LEU A 612 -19.75 6.21 -5.65
CA LEU A 612 -19.96 5.05 -6.54
C LEU A 612 -21.19 4.22 -6.11
N ALA A 613 -21.28 3.86 -4.85
CA ALA A 613 -22.41 3.07 -4.33
C ALA A 613 -23.74 3.81 -4.51
N LEU A 614 -23.78 5.10 -4.16
CA LEU A 614 -24.97 5.94 -4.32
C LEU A 614 -25.36 6.13 -5.80
N SER A 615 -24.38 6.27 -6.68
CA SER A 615 -24.64 6.42 -8.13
C SER A 615 -25.13 5.13 -8.76
N THR A 616 -24.59 3.99 -8.32
CA THR A 616 -25.07 2.68 -8.74
C THR A 616 -26.50 2.44 -8.28
N PHE A 617 -26.81 2.81 -7.02
CA PHE A 617 -28.17 2.73 -6.48
C PHE A 617 -29.17 3.55 -7.29
N MET A 618 -28.88 4.82 -7.57
CA MET A 618 -29.76 5.71 -8.36
C MET A 618 -30.01 5.16 -9.75
N LYS A 619 -28.95 4.78 -10.47
CA LYS A 619 -29.05 4.25 -11.84
C LYS A 619 -29.87 2.97 -11.90
N MET A 620 -29.78 2.11 -10.87
CA MET A 620 -30.56 0.87 -10.81
C MET A 620 -32.02 1.14 -10.47
N SER A 621 -32.30 2.07 -9.55
CA SER A 621 -33.67 2.47 -9.22
C SER A 621 -34.41 3.01 -10.45
N GLU A 622 -33.77 3.88 -11.23
CA GLU A 622 -34.33 4.42 -12.48
C GLU A 622 -34.67 3.29 -13.48
N LYS A 623 -33.77 2.32 -13.64
CA LYS A 623 -34.03 1.14 -14.50
C LYS A 623 -35.11 0.19 -13.97
N GLU A 624 -35.34 0.13 -12.66
CA GLU A 624 -36.40 -0.68 -12.06
C GLU A 624 -37.77 0.00 -12.18
N GLU A 625 -37.83 1.33 -12.17
CA GLU A 625 -39.05 2.13 -12.38
C GLU A 625 -39.52 2.14 -13.85
N GLU A 626 -38.59 2.00 -14.81
CA GLU A 626 -38.86 1.93 -16.25
C GLU A 626 -39.40 0.56 -16.70
N LYS A 627 -39.32 -0.50 -15.88
CA LYS A 627 -39.80 -1.87 -16.15
C LYS A 627 -41.13 -2.16 -15.47
#